data_18277e5428f4815297fb0b48e5c069d5
#
_entry.id   18277e5428f4815297fb0b48e5c069d5
#
_cell.length_a   1.000
_cell.length_b   1.000
_cell.length_c   1.000
_cell.angle_alpha   90.00
_cell.angle_beta   90.00
_cell.angle_gamma   90.00
#
_symmetry.space_group_name_H-M   'P 1'
#
loop_
_entity.id
_entity.type
_entity.pdbx_description
1 polymer ?
#
loop_
_entity_poly.entity_id
_entity_poly.type
_entity_poly.pdbx_seq_one_letter_code
_entity_poly.pdbx_strand_id
1 'polypeptide(L)'
;MCFSQRRFSNGSEIQSYLFAEFKQRIATMQLFLKIPDFNKRNKKFQLAKHLFSFHYLYIKIGCGSAQSSLKTVFSLASTLAFHYLCRMKTELKENGGLPAHILWTLAIVAGVSVANLYYNQPLLNVIRHELGVSEFKTNLIAMITQVGYAIGLLFIVPLGDLYQRKKIILTNFTLLIFSLIAIGAAPDIYIIWGASLITGICSMIPQIFVPIASQFSRPENKGRNVGIVISGLLTGILASRVVSGFVGEVLGWREMYFIAAGMMLLCAIAVLKILPDIQPTFRGKYGDLMKSLFSLIKDYPSLRIYSIRAGIAFGSFLAMWSCLAFKMGQAPFYADSDVIGILGLCGIAGASTASLVGKYVKKVGIRNFNFIGCGLILLAWASLYFCGNTYAGIIAGVLLIDIGMQCIQLSNQTSIFDICPSASNRVNTIFMTTYFTGGSLGTFLAGSCWQTWGWAGVAGIGTVLTLLSLLITICHKEQQHAPFP
;
A
#
# COMPACT_ATOMS: atom_id res chain seq x y z
N MET A 1 -49.98 -10.20 -4.35
CA MET A 1 -50.95 -10.33 -5.46
C MET A 1 -51.40 -11.78 -5.49
N CYS A 2 -52.72 -12.02 -5.27
CA CYS A 2 -53.33 -13.35 -5.20
C CYS A 2 -53.18 -14.13 -6.49
N PHE A 3 -52.64 -15.35 -6.41
CA PHE A 3 -52.69 -16.33 -7.48
C PHE A 3 -54.10 -16.85 -7.64
N SER A 4 -54.78 -16.46 -8.72
CA SER A 4 -56.00 -17.11 -9.17
C SER A 4 -55.64 -18.54 -9.57
N GLN A 5 -56.26 -19.55 -8.96
CA GLN A 5 -56.14 -20.96 -9.32
C GLN A 5 -56.83 -21.19 -10.69
N ARG A 6 -56.07 -21.08 -11.77
CA ARG A 6 -56.54 -21.64 -13.07
C ARG A 6 -56.10 -23.11 -13.12
N ARG A 7 -57.06 -24.03 -13.30
CA ARG A 7 -56.79 -25.43 -13.65
C ARG A 7 -56.45 -25.47 -15.16
N PHE A 8 -55.28 -25.97 -15.50
CA PHE A 8 -54.89 -26.19 -16.89
C PHE A 8 -55.22 -27.64 -17.25
N SER A 9 -55.77 -27.85 -18.46
CA SER A 9 -56.22 -29.18 -18.93
C SER A 9 -55.17 -29.94 -19.74
N ASN A 10 -54.14 -29.26 -20.28
CA ASN A 10 -53.12 -29.91 -21.14
C ASN A 10 -51.74 -29.29 -20.99
N GLY A 11 -50.67 -30.09 -21.13
CA GLY A 11 -49.27 -29.68 -21.02
C GLY A 11 -48.81 -28.59 -22.01
N SER A 12 -49.48 -28.49 -23.16
CA SER A 12 -49.23 -27.46 -24.18
C SER A 12 -49.73 -26.06 -23.79
N GLU A 13 -50.83 -25.98 -23.03
CA GLU A 13 -51.35 -24.71 -22.48
C GLU A 13 -50.44 -24.16 -21.37
N ILE A 14 -49.87 -25.04 -20.55
CA ILE A 14 -48.91 -24.65 -19.53
C ILE A 14 -47.64 -24.08 -20.18
N GLN A 15 -47.19 -24.69 -21.26
CA GLN A 15 -45.99 -24.26 -22.00
C GLN A 15 -46.19 -22.89 -22.68
N SER A 16 -47.33 -22.63 -23.30
CA SER A 16 -47.63 -21.36 -23.93
C SER A 16 -47.84 -20.24 -22.90
N TYR A 17 -48.46 -20.53 -21.78
CA TYR A 17 -48.62 -19.57 -20.68
C TYR A 17 -47.27 -19.19 -20.03
N LEU A 18 -46.42 -20.17 -19.75
CA LEU A 18 -45.08 -19.96 -19.18
C LEU A 18 -44.19 -19.16 -20.13
N PHE A 19 -44.32 -19.42 -21.44
CA PHE A 19 -43.58 -18.68 -22.46
C PHE A 19 -44.05 -17.21 -22.57
N ALA A 20 -45.36 -16.98 -22.48
CA ALA A 20 -45.93 -15.64 -22.48
C ALA A 20 -45.52 -14.84 -21.23
N GLU A 21 -45.60 -15.44 -20.06
CA GLU A 21 -45.20 -14.82 -18.79
C GLU A 21 -43.67 -14.54 -18.77
N PHE A 22 -42.87 -15.44 -19.32
CA PHE A 22 -41.41 -15.27 -19.48
C PHE A 22 -41.10 -14.09 -20.37
N LYS A 23 -41.79 -13.98 -21.56
CA LYS A 23 -41.62 -12.89 -22.49
C LYS A 23 -42.02 -11.54 -21.91
N GLN A 24 -43.12 -11.52 -21.15
CA GLN A 24 -43.58 -10.32 -20.43
C GLN A 24 -42.61 -9.87 -19.34
N ARG A 25 -42.02 -10.80 -18.61
CA ARG A 25 -41.02 -10.49 -17.53
C ARG A 25 -39.70 -10.00 -18.13
N ILE A 26 -39.25 -10.56 -19.27
CA ILE A 26 -38.08 -10.05 -20.01
C ILE A 26 -38.34 -8.63 -20.51
N ALA A 27 -39.51 -8.36 -21.07
CA ALA A 27 -39.88 -7.03 -21.55
C ALA A 27 -39.93 -6.00 -20.40
N THR A 28 -40.48 -6.41 -19.23
CA THR A 28 -40.48 -5.59 -18.03
C THR A 28 -39.06 -5.31 -17.51
N MET A 29 -38.19 -6.31 -17.57
CA MET A 29 -36.78 -6.17 -17.18
C MET A 29 -36.02 -5.24 -18.13
N GLN A 30 -36.29 -5.32 -19.44
CA GLN A 30 -35.72 -4.39 -20.44
C GLN A 30 -36.23 -2.96 -20.24
N LEU A 31 -37.50 -2.76 -19.89
CA LEU A 31 -38.07 -1.46 -19.56
C LEU A 31 -37.40 -0.85 -18.30
N PHE A 32 -37.23 -1.64 -17.24
CA PHE A 32 -36.52 -1.19 -16.01
C PHE A 32 -35.05 -0.79 -16.27
N LEU A 33 -34.41 -1.45 -17.23
CA LEU A 33 -33.02 -1.14 -17.61
C LEU A 33 -32.90 0.17 -18.39
N LYS A 34 -34.00 0.62 -19.06
CA LYS A 34 -34.03 1.84 -19.89
C LYS A 34 -34.37 3.12 -19.13
N ILE A 35 -34.80 3.04 -17.83
CA ILE A 35 -35.15 4.23 -17.03
C ILE A 35 -33.86 4.93 -16.56
N PRO A 36 -33.56 6.18 -16.96
CA PRO A 36 -32.28 6.84 -16.67
C PRO A 36 -32.04 7.13 -15.19
N ASP A 37 -33.08 7.45 -14.42
CA ASP A 37 -32.96 8.01 -13.06
C ASP A 37 -33.19 7.03 -11.90
N PHE A 38 -33.29 5.73 -12.18
CA PHE A 38 -33.48 4.76 -11.12
C PHE A 38 -32.14 4.48 -10.39
N ASN A 39 -32.09 4.73 -9.09
CA ASN A 39 -30.93 4.52 -8.22
C ASN A 39 -30.29 3.12 -8.48
N LYS A 40 -29.02 3.08 -8.90
CA LYS A 40 -28.28 1.85 -9.30
C LYS A 40 -28.35 0.72 -8.24
N ARG A 41 -28.52 1.07 -6.96
CA ARG A 41 -28.68 0.12 -5.84
C ARG A 41 -30.06 -0.56 -5.88
N ASN A 42 -31.09 0.16 -6.24
CA ASN A 42 -32.45 -0.37 -6.41
C ASN A 42 -32.54 -1.27 -7.67
N LYS A 43 -31.83 -0.94 -8.78
CA LYS A 43 -31.77 -1.80 -9.97
C LYS A 43 -31.14 -3.16 -9.66
N LYS A 44 -30.03 -3.20 -8.87
CA LYS A 44 -29.38 -4.45 -8.44
C LYS A 44 -30.30 -5.28 -7.54
N PHE A 45 -30.98 -4.63 -6.60
CA PHE A 45 -31.87 -5.31 -5.66
C PHE A 45 -33.13 -5.86 -6.36
N GLN A 46 -33.70 -5.10 -7.28
CA GLN A 46 -34.84 -5.55 -8.05
C GLN A 46 -34.47 -6.66 -9.04
N LEU A 47 -33.31 -6.58 -9.70
CA LEU A 47 -32.80 -7.64 -10.57
C LEU A 47 -32.55 -8.94 -9.79
N ALA A 48 -31.94 -8.86 -8.61
CA ALA A 48 -31.73 -9.99 -7.73
C ALA A 48 -33.07 -10.59 -7.25
N LYS A 49 -34.05 -9.75 -6.92
CA LYS A 49 -35.40 -10.18 -6.50
C LYS A 49 -36.15 -10.90 -7.64
N HIS A 50 -36.00 -10.44 -8.87
CA HIS A 50 -36.56 -11.12 -10.05
C HIS A 50 -35.85 -12.46 -10.32
N LEU A 51 -34.53 -12.52 -10.21
CA LEU A 51 -33.77 -13.78 -10.36
C LEU A 51 -34.12 -14.80 -9.28
N PHE A 52 -34.31 -14.37 -8.02
CA PHE A 52 -34.77 -15.24 -6.91
C PHE A 52 -36.19 -15.73 -7.15
N SER A 53 -37.09 -14.89 -7.66
CA SER A 53 -38.46 -15.27 -8.03
C SER A 53 -38.49 -16.28 -9.18
N PHE A 54 -37.54 -16.18 -10.13
CA PHE A 54 -37.36 -17.19 -11.19
C PHE A 54 -36.86 -18.54 -10.65
N HIS A 55 -35.94 -18.52 -9.69
CA HIS A 55 -35.42 -19.72 -9.06
C HIS A 55 -36.52 -20.46 -8.26
N TYR A 56 -37.36 -19.70 -7.57
CA TYR A 56 -38.50 -20.25 -6.82
C TYR A 56 -39.56 -20.86 -7.75
N LEU A 57 -39.83 -20.23 -8.90
CA LEU A 57 -40.74 -20.73 -9.92
C LEU A 57 -40.20 -22.03 -10.54
N TYR A 58 -38.89 -22.14 -10.77
CA TYR A 58 -38.21 -23.32 -11.28
C TYR A 58 -38.34 -24.53 -10.32
N ILE A 59 -38.17 -24.32 -9.03
CA ILE A 59 -38.31 -25.37 -8.01
C ILE A 59 -39.75 -25.88 -7.91
N LYS A 60 -40.73 -25.04 -8.18
CA LYS A 60 -42.16 -25.39 -8.06
C LYS A 60 -42.71 -26.13 -9.30
N ILE A 61 -42.02 -26.09 -10.46
CA ILE A 61 -42.45 -26.71 -11.72
C ILE A 61 -41.83 -28.10 -11.93
N GLY A 62 -41.16 -28.70 -10.95
CA GLY A 62 -40.41 -29.93 -11.01
C GLY A 62 -41.24 -31.19 -11.36
N CYS A 63 -41.59 -31.35 -12.64
CA CYS A 63 -41.93 -32.66 -13.29
C CYS A 63 -42.07 -32.49 -14.80
N GLY A 64 -41.32 -33.28 -15.57
CA GLY A 64 -41.60 -33.54 -16.99
C GLY A 64 -40.50 -33.19 -17.98
N SER A 65 -40.59 -33.71 -19.19
CA SER A 65 -39.64 -33.68 -20.33
C SER A 65 -39.15 -32.29 -20.83
N ALA A 66 -39.68 -31.18 -20.29
CA ALA A 66 -39.25 -29.80 -20.61
C ALA A 66 -37.97 -29.36 -19.83
N GLN A 67 -37.40 -30.24 -19.02
CA GLN A 67 -36.33 -29.93 -18.07
C GLN A 67 -34.97 -29.57 -18.75
N SER A 68 -34.69 -30.14 -19.92
CA SER A 68 -33.41 -29.87 -20.64
C SER A 68 -33.38 -28.47 -21.27
N SER A 69 -34.46 -28.06 -21.94
CA SER A 69 -34.56 -26.75 -22.59
C SER A 69 -34.63 -25.61 -21.58
N LEU A 70 -35.35 -25.81 -20.45
CA LEU A 70 -35.44 -24.85 -19.36
C LEU A 70 -34.10 -24.70 -18.60
N LYS A 71 -33.32 -25.78 -18.42
CA LYS A 71 -31.98 -25.73 -17.84
C LYS A 71 -31.02 -24.89 -18.70
N THR A 72 -31.07 -25.06 -20.02
CA THR A 72 -30.23 -24.31 -20.97
C THR A 72 -30.58 -22.82 -20.97
N VAL A 73 -31.87 -22.48 -20.99
CA VAL A 73 -32.35 -21.10 -20.97
C VAL A 73 -32.03 -20.44 -19.61
N PHE A 74 -32.14 -21.18 -18.50
CA PHE A 74 -31.81 -20.66 -17.17
C PHE A 74 -30.29 -20.47 -17.01
N SER A 75 -29.48 -21.41 -17.51
CA SER A 75 -28.03 -21.26 -17.56
C SER A 75 -27.61 -20.06 -18.41
N LEU A 76 -28.22 -19.86 -19.58
CA LEU A 76 -27.96 -18.72 -20.44
C LEU A 76 -28.39 -17.40 -19.78
N ALA A 77 -29.58 -17.36 -19.17
CA ALA A 77 -30.08 -16.18 -18.49
C ALA A 77 -29.26 -15.81 -17.24
N SER A 78 -28.83 -16.80 -16.46
CA SER A 78 -27.95 -16.60 -15.32
C SER A 78 -26.54 -16.17 -15.75
N THR A 79 -26.00 -16.74 -16.82
CA THR A 79 -24.71 -16.36 -17.39
C THR A 79 -24.77 -14.94 -17.98
N LEU A 80 -25.83 -14.60 -18.70
CA LEU A 80 -26.05 -13.24 -19.23
C LEU A 80 -26.27 -12.21 -18.11
N ALA A 81 -27.04 -12.55 -17.08
CA ALA A 81 -27.24 -11.68 -15.91
C ALA A 81 -25.94 -11.51 -15.12
N PHE A 82 -25.17 -12.59 -14.94
CA PHE A 82 -23.85 -12.54 -14.32
C PHE A 82 -22.87 -11.72 -15.16
N HIS A 83 -22.85 -11.92 -16.48
CA HIS A 83 -22.03 -11.15 -17.41
C HIS A 83 -22.44 -9.68 -17.45
N TYR A 84 -23.74 -9.38 -17.37
CA TYR A 84 -24.27 -8.02 -17.31
C TYR A 84 -23.96 -7.35 -15.96
N LEU A 85 -24.10 -8.05 -14.85
CA LEU A 85 -23.71 -7.56 -13.52
C LEU A 85 -22.20 -7.32 -13.41
N CYS A 86 -21.37 -8.18 -14.01
CA CYS A 86 -19.93 -7.98 -14.13
C CYS A 86 -19.57 -6.82 -15.08
N ARG A 87 -20.38 -6.57 -16.10
CA ARG A 87 -20.14 -5.52 -17.10
C ARG A 87 -20.65 -4.14 -16.66
N MET A 88 -21.47 -4.04 -15.61
CA MET A 88 -21.83 -2.76 -15.01
C MET A 88 -20.60 -2.15 -14.34
N LYS A 89 -19.79 -1.42 -15.13
CA LYS A 89 -18.68 -0.62 -14.60
C LYS A 89 -19.20 0.29 -13.49
N THR A 90 -18.73 0.06 -12.29
CA THR A 90 -19.03 0.95 -11.15
C THR A 90 -18.29 2.26 -11.41
N GLU A 91 -18.96 3.28 -11.92
CA GLU A 91 -18.37 4.61 -12.01
C GLU A 91 -18.26 5.19 -10.60
N LEU A 92 -17.04 5.52 -10.20
CA LEU A 92 -16.81 6.25 -8.97
C LEU A 92 -17.10 7.73 -9.20
N LYS A 93 -17.98 8.30 -8.38
CA LYS A 93 -18.23 9.75 -8.36
C LYS A 93 -17.46 10.37 -7.21
N GLU A 94 -16.87 11.55 -7.44
CA GLU A 94 -16.21 12.32 -6.38
C GLU A 94 -17.19 12.56 -5.23
N ASN A 95 -16.73 12.36 -4.01
CA ASN A 95 -17.53 12.44 -2.78
C ASN A 95 -18.81 11.57 -2.77
N GLY A 96 -18.98 10.66 -3.75
CA GLY A 96 -20.18 9.82 -3.90
C GLY A 96 -20.24 8.62 -2.96
N GLY A 97 -19.14 8.29 -2.31
CA GLY A 97 -18.98 7.13 -1.46
C GLY A 97 -18.20 6.00 -2.12
N LEU A 98 -17.16 5.51 -1.46
CA LEU A 98 -16.32 4.40 -1.90
C LEU A 98 -16.96 3.07 -1.46
N PRO A 99 -17.29 2.13 -2.37
CA PRO A 99 -17.79 0.81 -2.01
C PRO A 99 -16.80 0.03 -1.16
N ALA A 100 -17.30 -0.71 -0.15
CA ALA A 100 -16.46 -1.42 0.80
C ALA A 100 -15.50 -2.43 0.13
N HIS A 101 -15.95 -3.17 -0.89
CA HIS A 101 -15.10 -4.12 -1.62
C HIS A 101 -13.92 -3.44 -2.34
N ILE A 102 -14.12 -2.23 -2.89
CA ILE A 102 -13.02 -1.45 -3.49
C ILE A 102 -12.08 -0.98 -2.39
N LEU A 103 -12.61 -0.43 -1.28
CA LEU A 103 -11.81 0.07 -0.17
C LEU A 103 -10.89 -1.02 0.41
N TRP A 104 -11.43 -2.21 0.71
CA TRP A 104 -10.64 -3.32 1.22
C TRP A 104 -9.63 -3.86 0.20
N THR A 105 -10.00 -3.89 -1.09
CA THR A 105 -9.03 -4.22 -2.16
C THR A 105 -7.88 -3.23 -2.17
N LEU A 106 -8.14 -1.93 -2.11
CA LEU A 106 -7.08 -0.91 -2.05
C LEU A 106 -6.18 -1.10 -0.82
N ALA A 107 -6.76 -1.39 0.35
CA ALA A 107 -6.01 -1.61 1.59
C ALA A 107 -5.11 -2.85 1.53
N ILE A 108 -5.63 -3.99 1.07
CA ILE A 108 -4.88 -5.25 0.96
C ILE A 108 -3.78 -5.12 -0.09
N VAL A 109 -4.13 -4.61 -1.28
CA VAL A 109 -3.15 -4.43 -2.36
C VAL A 109 -2.08 -3.40 -2.00
N ALA A 110 -2.42 -2.36 -1.22
CA ALA A 110 -1.44 -1.42 -0.70
C ALA A 110 -0.42 -2.11 0.22
N GLY A 111 -0.90 -2.97 1.12
CA GLY A 111 -0.03 -3.73 2.03
C GLY A 111 0.88 -4.68 1.28
N VAL A 112 0.34 -5.51 0.38
CA VAL A 112 1.13 -6.48 -0.41
C VAL A 112 2.13 -5.77 -1.32
N SER A 113 1.75 -4.62 -1.91
CA SER A 113 2.64 -3.87 -2.80
C SER A 113 3.81 -3.23 -2.06
N VAL A 114 3.58 -2.59 -0.89
CA VAL A 114 4.65 -1.98 -0.11
C VAL A 114 5.58 -3.01 0.54
N ALA A 115 5.08 -4.21 0.81
CA ALA A 115 5.84 -5.31 1.41
C ALA A 115 7.10 -5.64 0.60
N ASN A 116 7.06 -5.48 -0.73
CA ASN A 116 8.20 -5.75 -1.62
C ASN A 116 9.44 -4.88 -1.35
N LEU A 117 9.28 -3.73 -0.70
CA LEU A 117 10.41 -2.88 -0.28
C LEU A 117 11.19 -3.47 0.90
N TYR A 118 10.55 -4.33 1.68
CA TYR A 118 11.07 -4.73 3.00
C TYR A 118 11.38 -6.21 3.11
N TYR A 119 11.00 -7.05 2.12
CA TYR A 119 11.31 -8.48 2.11
C TYR A 119 12.82 -8.76 2.18
N ASN A 120 13.64 -7.89 1.60
CA ASN A 120 15.08 -8.05 1.59
C ASN A 120 15.72 -7.96 2.98
N GLN A 121 15.16 -7.17 3.92
CA GLN A 121 15.82 -6.83 5.18
C GLN A 121 16.21 -8.04 6.04
N PRO A 122 15.33 -9.02 6.34
CA PRO A 122 15.73 -10.22 7.08
C PRO A 122 16.63 -11.16 6.26
N LEU A 123 16.56 -11.09 4.93
CA LEU A 123 17.23 -12.02 4.01
C LEU A 123 18.66 -11.60 3.64
N LEU A 124 19.08 -10.37 3.96
CA LEU A 124 20.39 -9.85 3.52
C LEU A 124 21.57 -10.75 3.91
N ASN A 125 21.54 -11.32 5.11
CA ASN A 125 22.63 -12.18 5.58
C ASN A 125 22.64 -13.52 4.83
N VAL A 126 21.49 -14.13 4.58
CA VAL A 126 21.36 -15.39 3.82
C VAL A 126 21.82 -15.19 2.37
N ILE A 127 21.36 -14.11 1.72
CA ILE A 127 21.78 -13.74 0.35
C ILE A 127 23.31 -13.55 0.28
N ARG A 128 23.90 -12.90 1.29
CA ARG A 128 25.33 -12.70 1.40
C ARG A 128 26.09 -14.02 1.40
N HIS A 129 25.68 -14.95 2.25
CA HIS A 129 26.36 -16.24 2.39
C HIS A 129 26.24 -17.08 1.13
N GLU A 130 25.06 -17.16 0.52
CA GLU A 130 24.84 -17.95 -0.69
C GLU A 130 25.61 -17.41 -1.90
N LEU A 131 25.63 -16.09 -2.10
CA LEU A 131 26.32 -15.48 -3.23
C LEU A 131 27.81 -15.22 -2.96
N GLY A 132 28.32 -15.45 -1.76
CA GLY A 132 29.72 -15.22 -1.41
C GLY A 132 30.17 -13.77 -1.54
N VAL A 133 29.27 -12.80 -1.30
CA VAL A 133 29.54 -11.36 -1.45
C VAL A 133 29.71 -10.66 -0.09
N SER A 134 30.27 -9.44 -0.09
CA SER A 134 30.42 -8.66 1.14
C SER A 134 29.11 -8.12 1.65
N GLU A 135 29.02 -7.82 2.96
CA GLU A 135 27.86 -7.19 3.61
C GLU A 135 27.46 -5.90 2.92
N PHE A 136 28.44 -5.10 2.50
CA PHE A 136 28.18 -3.85 1.80
C PHE A 136 27.46 -4.07 0.46
N LYS A 137 27.95 -5.02 -0.36
CA LYS A 137 27.31 -5.36 -1.64
C LYS A 137 25.87 -5.82 -1.44
N THR A 138 25.63 -6.60 -0.39
CA THR A 138 24.28 -7.07 -0.07
C THR A 138 23.39 -5.94 0.48
N ASN A 139 23.95 -5.05 1.32
CA ASN A 139 23.23 -3.89 1.84
C ASN A 139 22.78 -2.93 0.73
N LEU A 140 23.52 -2.86 -0.39
CA LEU A 140 23.10 -2.09 -1.56
C LEU A 140 21.78 -2.54 -2.16
N ILE A 141 21.33 -3.79 -1.94
CA ILE A 141 20.00 -4.26 -2.35
C ILE A 141 18.92 -3.38 -1.71
N ALA A 142 18.99 -3.19 -0.38
CA ALA A 142 18.03 -2.37 0.35
C ALA A 142 18.12 -0.90 -0.08
N MET A 143 19.33 -0.37 -0.21
CA MET A 143 19.57 1.02 -0.66
C MET A 143 18.98 1.26 -2.06
N ILE A 144 19.32 0.40 -3.04
CA ILE A 144 18.87 0.54 -4.43
C ILE A 144 17.34 0.42 -4.54
N THR A 145 16.73 -0.50 -3.76
CA THR A 145 15.26 -0.61 -3.71
C THR A 145 14.61 0.69 -3.24
N GLN A 146 15.18 1.36 -2.25
CA GLN A 146 14.67 2.63 -1.71
C GLN A 146 14.90 3.79 -2.66
N VAL A 147 16.06 3.85 -3.34
CA VAL A 147 16.33 4.80 -4.43
C VAL A 147 15.29 4.63 -5.53
N GLY A 148 15.02 3.37 -5.94
CA GLY A 148 13.97 3.06 -6.90
C GLY A 148 12.62 3.60 -6.45
N TYR A 149 12.25 3.38 -5.20
CA TYR A 149 10.98 3.89 -4.65
C TYR A 149 10.91 5.41 -4.67
N ALA A 150 11.97 6.12 -4.31
CA ALA A 150 12.04 7.58 -4.39
C ALA A 150 11.88 8.09 -5.84
N ILE A 151 12.50 7.40 -6.81
CA ILE A 151 12.34 7.67 -8.25
C ILE A 151 10.87 7.44 -8.67
N GLY A 152 10.27 6.34 -8.26
CA GLY A 152 8.86 6.03 -8.53
C GLY A 152 7.91 7.09 -7.97
N LEU A 153 8.15 7.54 -6.73
CA LEU A 153 7.39 8.62 -6.10
C LEU A 153 7.48 9.93 -6.88
N LEU A 154 8.68 10.32 -7.29
CA LEU A 154 8.90 11.60 -7.97
C LEU A 154 8.34 11.62 -9.40
N PHE A 155 8.53 10.52 -10.14
CA PHE A 155 8.24 10.51 -11.58
C PHE A 155 6.96 9.77 -11.95
N ILE A 156 6.56 8.74 -11.22
CA ILE A 156 5.38 7.92 -11.60
C ILE A 156 4.12 8.34 -10.85
N VAL A 157 4.18 8.67 -9.56
CA VAL A 157 2.99 9.09 -8.80
C VAL A 157 2.27 10.28 -9.47
N PRO A 158 2.97 11.33 -9.94
CA PRO A 158 2.33 12.44 -10.65
C PRO A 158 1.64 12.04 -11.95
N LEU A 159 2.09 10.98 -12.64
CA LEU A 159 1.41 10.48 -13.84
C LEU A 159 -0.03 10.03 -13.55
N GLY A 160 -0.33 9.67 -12.29
CA GLY A 160 -1.68 9.32 -11.85
C GLY A 160 -2.71 10.44 -11.97
N ASP A 161 -2.26 11.69 -12.08
CA ASP A 161 -3.12 12.85 -12.33
C ASP A 161 -3.34 13.10 -13.84
N LEU A 162 -2.42 12.62 -14.71
CA LEU A 162 -2.44 12.83 -16.17
C LEU A 162 -3.01 11.65 -16.96
N TYR A 163 -2.82 10.44 -16.47
CA TYR A 163 -3.22 9.22 -17.16
C TYR A 163 -4.20 8.39 -16.32
N GLN A 164 -4.87 7.44 -16.96
CA GLN A 164 -5.77 6.52 -16.27
C GLN A 164 -5.02 5.74 -15.18
N ARG A 165 -5.37 5.99 -13.91
CA ARG A 165 -4.69 5.40 -12.74
C ARG A 165 -4.62 3.88 -12.80
N LYS A 166 -5.69 3.23 -13.28
CA LYS A 166 -5.74 1.77 -13.44
C LYS A 166 -4.68 1.23 -14.39
N LYS A 167 -4.43 1.92 -15.52
CA LYS A 167 -3.37 1.52 -16.48
C LYS A 167 -1.98 1.64 -15.85
N ILE A 168 -1.72 2.76 -15.15
CA ILE A 168 -0.44 2.96 -14.45
C ILE A 168 -0.21 1.83 -13.43
N ILE A 169 -1.22 1.52 -12.61
CA ILE A 169 -1.13 0.47 -11.59
C ILE A 169 -0.81 -0.89 -12.23
N LEU A 170 -1.55 -1.29 -13.26
CA LEU A 170 -1.36 -2.59 -13.91
C LEU A 170 -0.01 -2.70 -14.63
N THR A 171 0.44 -1.64 -15.32
CA THR A 171 1.78 -1.61 -15.95
C THR A 171 2.88 -1.77 -14.90
N ASN A 172 2.79 -1.02 -13.78
CA ASN A 172 3.77 -1.15 -12.71
C ASN A 172 3.73 -2.54 -12.05
N PHE A 173 2.56 -3.13 -11.83
CA PHE A 173 2.46 -4.49 -11.30
C PHE A 173 3.05 -5.53 -12.24
N THR A 174 2.88 -5.38 -13.54
CA THR A 174 3.52 -6.26 -14.53
C THR A 174 5.05 -6.17 -14.43
N LEU A 175 5.61 -4.97 -14.41
CA LEU A 175 7.05 -4.76 -14.26
C LEU A 175 7.56 -5.27 -12.90
N LEU A 176 6.80 -5.08 -11.83
CA LEU A 176 7.12 -5.57 -10.50
C LEU A 176 7.18 -7.11 -10.46
N ILE A 177 6.21 -7.80 -11.07
CA ILE A 177 6.20 -9.26 -11.14
C ILE A 177 7.47 -9.77 -11.85
N PHE A 178 7.82 -9.19 -13.00
CA PHE A 178 9.04 -9.58 -13.71
C PHE A 178 10.31 -9.29 -12.92
N SER A 179 10.38 -8.16 -12.21
CA SER A 179 11.54 -7.83 -11.38
C SER A 179 11.69 -8.77 -10.18
N LEU A 180 10.58 -9.17 -9.54
CA LEU A 180 10.61 -10.15 -8.45
C LEU A 180 11.06 -11.53 -8.93
N ILE A 181 10.57 -11.99 -10.08
CA ILE A 181 11.03 -13.23 -10.70
C ILE A 181 12.52 -13.14 -11.04
N ALA A 182 12.98 -11.99 -11.56
CA ALA A 182 14.39 -11.78 -11.87
C ALA A 182 15.27 -11.83 -10.62
N ILE A 183 14.82 -11.29 -9.47
CA ILE A 183 15.55 -11.42 -8.20
C ILE A 183 15.63 -12.88 -7.77
N GLY A 184 14.51 -13.61 -7.76
CA GLY A 184 14.46 -15.02 -7.34
C GLY A 184 15.31 -15.93 -8.22
N ALA A 185 15.41 -15.64 -9.52
CA ALA A 185 16.19 -16.42 -10.49
C ALA A 185 17.65 -15.92 -10.66
N ALA A 186 18.07 -14.84 -9.98
CA ALA A 186 19.36 -14.21 -10.20
C ALA A 186 20.53 -15.09 -9.79
N PRO A 187 21.53 -15.32 -10.68
CA PRO A 187 22.75 -16.04 -10.37
C PRO A 187 23.80 -15.14 -9.68
N ASP A 188 23.69 -13.82 -9.80
CA ASP A 188 24.66 -12.86 -9.27
C ASP A 188 24.02 -11.61 -8.70
N ILE A 189 24.81 -10.85 -7.92
CA ILE A 189 24.34 -9.67 -7.19
C ILE A 189 23.99 -8.51 -8.12
N TYR A 190 24.56 -8.41 -9.32
CA TYR A 190 24.32 -7.26 -10.22
C TYR A 190 22.92 -7.32 -10.82
N ILE A 191 22.44 -8.53 -11.14
CA ILE A 191 21.06 -8.76 -11.59
C ILE A 191 20.09 -8.41 -10.46
N ILE A 192 20.42 -8.79 -9.22
CA ILE A 192 19.61 -8.43 -8.04
C ILE A 192 19.53 -6.91 -7.91
N TRP A 193 20.63 -6.17 -8.06
CA TRP A 193 20.62 -4.71 -7.99
C TRP A 193 19.73 -4.07 -9.05
N GLY A 194 19.88 -4.50 -10.31
CA GLY A 194 19.06 -3.99 -11.42
C GLY A 194 17.56 -4.26 -11.19
N ALA A 195 17.23 -5.49 -10.81
CA ALA A 195 15.86 -5.89 -10.52
C ALA A 195 15.31 -5.20 -9.26
N SER A 196 16.13 -4.98 -8.23
CA SER A 196 15.75 -4.25 -7.02
C SER A 196 15.41 -2.79 -7.30
N LEU A 197 16.10 -2.14 -8.23
CA LEU A 197 15.77 -0.79 -8.67
C LEU A 197 14.36 -0.75 -9.26
N ILE A 198 14.05 -1.68 -10.16
CA ILE A 198 12.71 -1.79 -10.79
C ILE A 198 11.66 -2.13 -9.74
N THR A 199 11.95 -3.07 -8.82
CA THR A 199 11.08 -3.42 -7.70
C THR A 199 10.74 -2.18 -6.87
N GLY A 200 11.73 -1.36 -6.53
CA GLY A 200 11.54 -0.10 -5.82
C GLY A 200 10.63 0.85 -6.59
N ILE A 201 10.97 1.15 -7.85
CA ILE A 201 10.20 2.05 -8.71
C ILE A 201 8.73 1.62 -8.78
N CYS A 202 8.46 0.34 -8.93
CA CYS A 202 7.11 -0.18 -9.13
C CYS A 202 6.31 -0.38 -7.82
N SER A 203 6.96 -0.40 -6.67
CA SER A 203 6.30 -0.59 -5.36
C SER A 203 5.62 0.66 -4.79
N MET A 204 5.72 1.83 -5.46
CA MET A 204 5.13 3.11 -5.00
C MET A 204 3.59 3.17 -5.13
N ILE A 205 2.95 2.18 -5.72
CA ILE A 205 1.51 2.15 -6.03
C ILE A 205 0.60 2.49 -4.84
N PRO A 206 0.89 2.13 -3.58
CA PRO A 206 0.08 2.54 -2.44
C PRO A 206 -0.12 4.05 -2.33
N GLN A 207 0.83 4.85 -2.83
CA GLN A 207 0.73 6.31 -2.83
C GLN A 207 -0.32 6.84 -3.84
N ILE A 208 -0.74 6.02 -4.80
CA ILE A 208 -1.86 6.31 -5.71
C ILE A 208 -3.20 5.91 -5.06
N PHE A 209 -3.23 4.89 -4.19
CA PHE A 209 -4.45 4.42 -3.55
C PHE A 209 -4.99 5.36 -2.48
N VAL A 210 -4.12 6.02 -1.71
CA VAL A 210 -4.51 6.98 -0.67
C VAL A 210 -5.32 8.14 -1.27
N PRO A 211 -4.87 8.81 -2.35
CA PRO A 211 -5.69 9.80 -3.06
C PRO A 211 -7.01 9.26 -3.61
N ILE A 212 -7.04 8.03 -4.13
CA ILE A 212 -8.28 7.41 -4.61
C ILE A 212 -9.28 7.26 -3.45
N ALA A 213 -8.82 6.73 -2.31
CA ALA A 213 -9.66 6.59 -1.13
C ALA A 213 -10.18 7.95 -0.63
N SER A 214 -9.36 8.99 -0.67
CA SER A 214 -9.72 10.35 -0.29
C SER A 214 -10.75 10.97 -1.23
N GLN A 215 -10.51 10.90 -2.55
CA GLN A 215 -11.30 11.59 -3.59
C GLN A 215 -12.73 11.02 -3.73
N PHE A 216 -12.88 9.70 -3.60
CA PHE A 216 -14.17 9.04 -3.85
C PHE A 216 -14.94 8.71 -2.58
N SER A 217 -14.42 8.98 -1.39
CA SER A 217 -15.15 8.82 -0.14
C SER A 217 -16.10 10.00 0.10
N ARG A 218 -17.22 9.73 0.78
CA ARG A 218 -18.07 10.80 1.32
C ARG A 218 -17.30 11.62 2.35
N PRO A 219 -17.54 12.94 2.46
CA PRO A 219 -16.83 13.81 3.41
C PRO A 219 -16.79 13.25 4.85
N GLU A 220 -17.90 12.70 5.32
CA GLU A 220 -18.04 12.16 6.70
C GLU A 220 -17.17 10.91 6.93
N ASN A 221 -16.90 10.14 5.87
CA ASN A 221 -16.15 8.87 5.93
C ASN A 221 -14.73 8.96 5.36
N LYS A 222 -14.32 10.14 4.87
CA LYS A 222 -13.04 10.36 4.19
C LYS A 222 -11.85 9.94 5.07
N GLY A 223 -11.79 10.46 6.29
CA GLY A 223 -10.71 10.14 7.24
C GLY A 223 -10.66 8.65 7.58
N ARG A 224 -11.81 8.02 7.82
CA ARG A 224 -11.92 6.59 8.10
C ARG A 224 -11.40 5.74 6.93
N ASN A 225 -11.83 6.04 5.72
CA ASN A 225 -11.48 5.23 4.53
C ASN A 225 -10.00 5.38 4.16
N VAL A 226 -9.45 6.58 4.25
CA VAL A 226 -8.01 6.83 4.11
C VAL A 226 -7.23 6.07 5.19
N GLY A 227 -7.70 6.11 6.44
CA GLY A 227 -7.12 5.37 7.55
C GLY A 227 -7.07 3.86 7.31
N ILE A 228 -8.11 3.25 6.73
CA ILE A 228 -8.13 1.83 6.37
C ILE A 228 -7.04 1.49 5.34
N VAL A 229 -6.84 2.31 4.31
CA VAL A 229 -5.80 2.08 3.31
C VAL A 229 -4.41 2.22 3.93
N ILE A 230 -4.19 3.23 4.77
CA ILE A 230 -2.92 3.43 5.49
C ILE A 230 -2.65 2.28 6.47
N SER A 231 -3.68 1.80 7.18
CA SER A 231 -3.55 0.64 8.07
C SER A 231 -3.15 -0.61 7.29
N GLY A 232 -3.73 -0.84 6.11
CA GLY A 232 -3.31 -1.92 5.21
C GLY A 232 -1.84 -1.81 4.81
N LEU A 233 -1.39 -0.61 4.46
CA LEU A 233 0.01 -0.32 4.13
C LEU A 233 0.93 -0.63 5.32
N LEU A 234 0.64 -0.11 6.52
CA LEU A 234 1.44 -0.36 7.72
C LEU A 234 1.48 -1.85 8.08
N THR A 235 0.34 -2.54 8.01
CA THR A 235 0.27 -3.99 8.23
C THR A 235 1.17 -4.73 7.23
N GLY A 236 1.18 -4.33 5.95
CA GLY A 236 2.05 -4.89 4.93
C GLY A 236 3.53 -4.72 5.24
N ILE A 237 3.94 -3.54 5.73
CA ILE A 237 5.32 -3.27 6.15
C ILE A 237 5.75 -4.20 7.30
N LEU A 238 4.89 -4.35 8.31
CA LEU A 238 5.19 -5.20 9.47
C LEU A 238 5.19 -6.68 9.09
N ALA A 239 4.15 -7.13 8.40
CA ALA A 239 4.01 -8.52 7.98
C ALA A 239 5.12 -8.95 7.01
N SER A 240 5.63 -8.04 6.17
CA SER A 240 6.67 -8.37 5.20
C SER A 240 7.94 -8.92 5.84
N ARG A 241 8.39 -8.34 6.94
CA ARG A 241 9.59 -8.79 7.64
C ARG A 241 9.39 -10.17 8.27
N VAL A 242 8.23 -10.38 8.91
CA VAL A 242 7.90 -11.68 9.52
C VAL A 242 7.79 -12.76 8.46
N VAL A 243 7.01 -12.49 7.41
CA VAL A 243 6.78 -13.46 6.33
C VAL A 243 8.08 -13.78 5.60
N SER A 244 8.88 -12.76 5.23
CA SER A 244 10.13 -12.99 4.50
C SER A 244 11.19 -13.67 5.38
N GLY A 245 11.26 -13.35 6.67
CA GLY A 245 12.15 -14.04 7.60
C GLY A 245 11.82 -15.51 7.71
N PHE A 246 10.53 -15.84 7.96
CA PHE A 246 10.09 -17.23 8.10
C PHE A 246 10.18 -18.02 6.78
N VAL A 247 9.73 -17.45 5.67
CA VAL A 247 9.82 -18.11 4.36
C VAL A 247 11.29 -18.29 3.95
N GLY A 248 12.13 -17.29 4.22
CA GLY A 248 13.56 -17.36 3.92
C GLY A 248 14.29 -18.45 4.67
N GLU A 249 13.88 -18.72 5.91
CA GLU A 249 14.43 -19.81 6.72
C GLU A 249 13.97 -21.20 6.27
N VAL A 250 12.65 -21.34 6.02
CA VAL A 250 12.05 -22.67 5.75
C VAL A 250 12.20 -23.10 4.30
N LEU A 251 12.03 -22.19 3.36
CA LEU A 251 12.02 -22.48 1.92
C LEU A 251 13.24 -21.93 1.18
N GLY A 252 13.79 -20.82 1.65
CA GLY A 252 14.88 -20.10 1.00
C GLY A 252 14.49 -18.68 0.60
N TRP A 253 15.49 -17.81 0.42
CA TRP A 253 15.26 -16.41 0.06
C TRP A 253 14.74 -16.24 -1.39
N ARG A 254 15.09 -17.14 -2.29
CA ARG A 254 14.67 -17.11 -3.71
C ARG A 254 13.17 -17.38 -3.82
N GLU A 255 12.69 -18.37 -3.08
CA GLU A 255 11.29 -18.77 -3.01
C GLU A 255 10.41 -17.66 -2.48
N MET A 256 10.92 -16.86 -1.54
CA MET A 256 10.21 -15.66 -1.06
C MET A 256 9.89 -14.71 -2.22
N TYR A 257 10.82 -14.48 -3.13
CA TYR A 257 10.58 -13.58 -4.27
C TYR A 257 9.62 -14.19 -5.31
N PHE A 258 9.64 -15.51 -5.53
CA PHE A 258 8.65 -16.18 -6.38
C PHE A 258 7.25 -16.13 -5.76
N ILE A 259 7.14 -16.32 -4.44
CA ILE A 259 5.87 -16.17 -3.71
C ILE A 259 5.38 -14.72 -3.82
N ALA A 260 6.25 -13.74 -3.66
CA ALA A 260 5.91 -12.33 -3.80
C ALA A 260 5.41 -12.00 -5.22
N ALA A 261 6.03 -12.55 -6.26
CA ALA A 261 5.56 -12.41 -7.65
C ALA A 261 4.16 -13.00 -7.83
N GLY A 262 3.89 -14.18 -7.25
CA GLY A 262 2.56 -14.81 -7.24
C GLY A 262 1.51 -13.96 -6.53
N MET A 263 1.85 -13.40 -5.36
CA MET A 263 0.96 -12.48 -4.64
C MET A 263 0.66 -11.22 -5.45
N MET A 264 1.68 -10.64 -6.12
CA MET A 264 1.47 -9.47 -6.98
C MET A 264 0.63 -9.78 -8.22
N LEU A 265 0.71 -10.99 -8.77
CA LEU A 265 -0.16 -11.44 -9.85
C LEU A 265 -1.63 -11.50 -9.38
N LEU A 266 -1.90 -12.03 -8.19
CA LEU A 266 -3.24 -12.02 -7.60
C LEU A 266 -3.74 -10.59 -7.36
N CYS A 267 -2.89 -9.71 -6.89
CA CYS A 267 -3.20 -8.27 -6.74
C CYS A 267 -3.52 -7.61 -8.09
N ALA A 268 -2.76 -7.91 -9.15
CA ALA A 268 -3.01 -7.40 -10.50
C ALA A 268 -4.39 -7.86 -11.02
N ILE A 269 -4.73 -9.13 -10.84
CA ILE A 269 -6.04 -9.69 -11.21
C ILE A 269 -7.16 -9.02 -10.41
N ALA A 270 -6.97 -8.82 -9.10
CA ALA A 270 -7.95 -8.14 -8.25
C ALA A 270 -8.20 -6.68 -8.72
N VAL A 271 -7.14 -5.92 -8.98
CA VAL A 271 -7.23 -4.55 -9.50
C VAL A 271 -7.90 -4.53 -10.88
N LEU A 272 -7.53 -5.47 -11.76
CA LEU A 272 -8.12 -5.57 -13.11
C LEU A 272 -9.64 -5.76 -13.05
N LYS A 273 -10.13 -6.62 -12.12
CA LYS A 273 -11.55 -6.96 -12.01
C LYS A 273 -12.35 -5.96 -11.16
N ILE A 274 -11.77 -5.44 -10.08
CA ILE A 274 -12.50 -4.70 -9.04
C ILE A 274 -12.38 -3.18 -9.22
N LEU A 275 -11.19 -2.66 -9.59
CA LEU A 275 -10.98 -1.23 -9.70
C LEU A 275 -11.58 -0.71 -11.00
N PRO A 276 -12.52 0.25 -10.96
CA PRO A 276 -13.06 0.89 -12.16
C PRO A 276 -12.02 1.80 -12.83
N ASP A 277 -12.30 2.17 -14.09
CA ASP A 277 -11.48 3.13 -14.82
C ASP A 277 -11.68 4.52 -14.21
N ILE A 278 -10.61 5.09 -13.63
CA ILE A 278 -10.60 6.43 -13.05
C ILE A 278 -9.97 7.37 -14.07
N GLN A 279 -10.76 8.39 -14.48
CA GLN A 279 -10.30 9.39 -15.44
C GLN A 279 -9.29 10.34 -14.79
N PRO A 280 -8.32 10.86 -15.56
CA PRO A 280 -7.36 11.84 -15.07
C PRO A 280 -8.05 13.15 -14.67
N THR A 281 -7.50 13.80 -13.65
CA THR A 281 -8.05 15.06 -13.11
C THR A 281 -7.34 16.29 -13.66
N PHE A 282 -6.10 16.16 -14.11
CA PHE A 282 -5.28 17.26 -14.60
C PHE A 282 -5.28 17.30 -16.14
N ARG A 283 -5.49 18.49 -16.70
CA ARG A 283 -5.43 18.77 -18.15
C ARG A 283 -4.22 19.67 -18.43
N GLY A 284 -3.03 19.07 -18.56
CA GLY A 284 -1.80 19.79 -18.85
C GLY A 284 -0.71 18.86 -19.35
N LYS A 285 0.48 19.39 -19.64
CA LYS A 285 1.64 18.57 -20.00
C LYS A 285 2.36 18.07 -18.74
N TYR A 286 3.02 16.93 -18.82
CA TYR A 286 3.82 16.38 -17.73
C TYR A 286 4.89 17.36 -17.23
N GLY A 287 5.52 18.12 -18.16
CA GLY A 287 6.49 19.15 -17.80
C GLY A 287 5.94 20.24 -16.90
N ASP A 288 4.67 20.64 -17.09
CA ASP A 288 4.02 21.67 -16.26
C ASP A 288 3.76 21.15 -14.85
N LEU A 289 3.38 19.87 -14.75
CA LEU A 289 3.22 19.19 -13.47
C LEU A 289 4.55 19.12 -12.70
N MET A 290 5.64 18.71 -13.37
CA MET A 290 6.98 18.67 -12.77
C MET A 290 7.48 20.07 -12.37
N LYS A 291 7.30 21.09 -13.21
CA LYS A 291 7.61 22.49 -12.87
C LYS A 291 6.86 22.94 -11.61
N SER A 292 5.61 22.51 -11.45
CA SER A 292 4.82 22.85 -10.25
C SER A 292 5.38 22.23 -8.97
N LEU A 293 6.02 21.04 -9.02
CA LEU A 293 6.70 20.45 -7.87
C LEU A 293 7.92 21.32 -7.47
N PHE A 294 8.74 21.73 -8.46
CA PHE A 294 9.89 22.61 -8.19
C PHE A 294 9.48 23.97 -7.67
N SER A 295 8.38 24.56 -8.17
CA SER A 295 7.82 25.81 -7.63
C SER A 295 7.44 25.64 -6.16
N LEU A 296 6.72 24.57 -5.78
CA LEU A 296 6.37 24.31 -4.39
C LEU A 296 7.60 24.18 -3.48
N ILE A 297 8.68 23.54 -3.94
CA ILE A 297 9.92 23.43 -3.18
C ILE A 297 10.54 24.84 -2.99
N LYS A 298 10.48 25.70 -4.00
CA LYS A 298 11.03 27.06 -3.95
C LYS A 298 10.19 27.98 -3.05
N ASP A 299 8.87 27.92 -3.20
CA ASP A 299 7.93 28.89 -2.62
C ASP A 299 7.63 28.59 -1.14
N TYR A 300 7.81 27.33 -0.69
CA TYR A 300 7.49 26.91 0.69
C TYR A 300 8.73 26.42 1.45
N PRO A 301 9.47 27.31 2.16
CA PRO A 301 10.63 26.91 2.97
C PRO A 301 10.32 25.87 4.04
N SER A 302 9.15 25.96 4.67
CA SER A 302 8.71 25.00 5.69
C SER A 302 8.59 23.58 5.13
N LEU A 303 8.12 23.41 3.89
CA LEU A 303 8.05 22.11 3.21
C LEU A 303 9.46 21.48 3.10
N ARG A 304 10.48 22.26 2.72
CA ARG A 304 11.87 21.79 2.63
C ARG A 304 12.37 21.30 3.98
N ILE A 305 12.15 22.11 5.02
CA ILE A 305 12.67 21.84 6.37
C ILE A 305 11.99 20.58 6.94
N TYR A 306 10.67 20.47 6.86
CA TYR A 306 9.94 19.30 7.36
C TYR A 306 10.33 18.04 6.60
N SER A 307 10.52 18.12 5.28
CA SER A 307 10.92 16.99 4.44
C SER A 307 12.35 16.54 4.72
N ILE A 308 13.31 17.46 4.82
CA ILE A 308 14.72 17.18 5.09
C ILE A 308 14.89 16.60 6.50
N ARG A 309 14.26 17.21 7.51
CA ARG A 309 14.31 16.76 8.91
C ARG A 309 13.81 15.31 9.03
N ALA A 310 12.64 15.02 8.46
CA ALA A 310 12.09 13.68 8.46
C ALA A 310 12.92 12.70 7.64
N GLY A 311 13.46 13.11 6.50
CA GLY A 311 14.34 12.28 5.66
C GLY A 311 15.64 11.89 6.36
N ILE A 312 16.31 12.81 7.05
CA ILE A 312 17.53 12.52 7.82
C ILE A 312 17.22 11.56 8.97
N ALA A 313 16.11 11.77 9.71
CA ALA A 313 15.68 10.85 10.76
C ALA A 313 15.36 9.46 10.21
N PHE A 314 14.73 9.38 9.03
CA PHE A 314 14.47 8.10 8.36
C PHE A 314 15.75 7.41 7.89
N GLY A 315 16.77 8.18 7.53
CA GLY A 315 18.12 7.66 7.27
C GLY A 315 18.70 6.95 8.50
N SER A 316 18.57 7.55 9.68
CA SER A 316 18.97 6.92 10.94
C SER A 316 18.18 5.63 11.23
N PHE A 317 16.87 5.66 11.04
CA PHE A 317 16.00 4.48 11.19
C PHE A 317 16.38 3.33 10.26
N LEU A 318 16.59 3.63 8.97
CA LEU A 318 16.94 2.61 7.99
C LEU A 318 18.38 2.11 8.12
N ALA A 319 19.29 2.92 8.67
CA ALA A 319 20.64 2.48 9.03
C ALA A 319 20.60 1.28 9.99
N MET A 320 19.69 1.31 10.98
CA MET A 320 19.48 0.18 11.91
C MET A 320 18.94 -1.05 11.16
N TRP A 321 17.81 -0.91 10.47
CA TRP A 321 17.13 -2.03 9.84
C TRP A 321 17.95 -2.71 8.73
N SER A 322 18.77 -1.96 7.97
CA SER A 322 19.58 -2.50 6.90
C SER A 322 20.79 -3.32 7.39
N CYS A 323 21.31 -3.00 8.58
CA CYS A 323 22.47 -3.69 9.16
C CYS A 323 22.10 -4.68 10.28
N LEU A 324 20.82 -4.67 10.72
CA LEU A 324 20.37 -5.53 11.84
C LEU A 324 20.56 -7.03 11.52
N ALA A 325 20.31 -7.45 10.28
CA ALA A 325 20.50 -8.83 9.86
C ALA A 325 21.97 -9.28 10.01
N PHE A 326 22.93 -8.40 9.68
CA PHE A 326 24.35 -8.72 9.85
C PHE A 326 24.75 -8.76 11.34
N LYS A 327 24.21 -7.86 12.17
CA LYS A 327 24.44 -7.86 13.62
C LYS A 327 23.90 -9.12 14.28
N MET A 328 22.67 -9.51 13.93
CA MET A 328 22.02 -10.69 14.48
C MET A 328 22.65 -12.00 14.00
N GLY A 329 23.20 -12.03 12.78
CA GLY A 329 23.90 -13.20 12.22
C GLY A 329 25.30 -13.44 12.79
N GLN A 330 25.81 -12.56 13.68
CA GLN A 330 27.12 -12.68 14.33
C GLN A 330 27.00 -13.01 15.83
N ALA A 331 28.16 -13.28 16.46
CA ALA A 331 28.20 -13.45 17.91
C ALA A 331 27.62 -12.23 18.65
N PRO A 332 26.89 -12.41 19.73
CA PRO A 332 26.59 -13.67 20.44
C PRO A 332 25.32 -14.38 19.95
N PHE A 333 24.59 -13.83 18.95
CA PHE A 333 23.24 -14.27 18.60
C PHE A 333 23.21 -15.46 17.64
N TYR A 334 23.99 -15.40 16.54
CA TYR A 334 23.94 -16.38 15.44
C TYR A 334 22.51 -16.68 15.00
N ALA A 335 21.69 -15.61 14.94
CA ALA A 335 20.26 -15.70 14.68
C ALA A 335 19.96 -15.85 13.20
N ASP A 336 18.99 -16.70 12.90
CA ASP A 336 18.46 -16.95 11.57
C ASP A 336 17.47 -15.85 11.13
N SER A 337 17.04 -15.92 9.88
CA SER A 337 16.21 -14.87 9.29
C SER A 337 14.81 -14.76 9.90
N ASP A 338 14.27 -15.84 10.48
CA ASP A 338 13.00 -15.86 11.18
C ASP A 338 13.02 -15.00 12.45
N VAL A 339 14.10 -15.11 13.26
CA VAL A 339 14.30 -14.29 14.46
C VAL A 339 14.36 -12.80 14.10
N ILE A 340 15.09 -12.46 13.02
CA ILE A 340 15.17 -11.08 12.51
C ILE A 340 13.80 -10.61 12.04
N GLY A 341 13.04 -11.47 11.37
CA GLY A 341 11.67 -11.20 10.96
C GLY A 341 10.74 -10.92 12.15
N ILE A 342 10.83 -11.70 13.23
CA ILE A 342 10.02 -11.53 14.44
C ILE A 342 10.30 -10.17 15.10
N LEU A 343 11.53 -9.66 15.07
CA LEU A 343 11.85 -8.31 15.55
C LEU A 343 11.04 -7.24 14.81
N GLY A 344 10.60 -7.51 13.57
CA GLY A 344 9.68 -6.65 12.84
C GLY A 344 8.34 -6.42 13.54
N LEU A 345 7.90 -7.33 14.42
CA LEU A 345 6.68 -7.15 15.22
C LEU A 345 6.78 -5.98 16.21
N CYS A 346 8.00 -5.58 16.62
CA CYS A 346 8.21 -4.40 17.43
C CYS A 346 7.64 -3.14 16.75
N GLY A 347 7.59 -3.11 15.41
CA GLY A 347 6.96 -2.04 14.64
C GLY A 347 5.45 -1.84 14.90
N ILE A 348 4.76 -2.81 15.55
CA ILE A 348 3.38 -2.64 16.03
C ILE A 348 3.30 -1.49 17.03
N ALA A 349 4.30 -1.33 17.89
CA ALA A 349 4.37 -0.21 18.82
C ALA A 349 4.47 1.14 18.06
N GLY A 350 5.30 1.20 17.01
CA GLY A 350 5.37 2.35 16.11
C GLY A 350 4.02 2.64 15.45
N ALA A 351 3.38 1.62 14.86
CA ALA A 351 2.08 1.78 14.22
C ALA A 351 0.99 2.27 15.19
N SER A 352 0.99 1.80 16.44
CA SER A 352 0.10 2.27 17.51
C SER A 352 0.37 3.73 17.88
N THR A 353 1.65 4.11 17.94
CA THR A 353 2.09 5.50 18.20
C THR A 353 1.61 6.45 17.10
N ALA A 354 1.54 5.99 15.85
CA ALA A 354 1.04 6.77 14.72
C ALA A 354 -0.35 7.36 14.99
N SER A 355 -1.26 6.57 15.55
CA SER A 355 -2.61 7.02 15.88
C SER A 355 -2.62 8.09 16.96
N LEU A 356 -1.73 7.96 17.96
CA LEU A 356 -1.59 8.95 19.05
C LEU A 356 -1.02 10.27 18.52
N VAL A 357 0.05 10.21 17.73
CA VAL A 357 0.65 11.42 17.12
C VAL A 357 -0.38 12.15 16.28
N GLY A 358 -1.10 11.44 15.39
CA GLY A 358 -2.13 12.05 14.54
C GLY A 358 -3.23 12.76 15.35
N LYS A 359 -3.61 12.21 16.51
CA LYS A 359 -4.61 12.81 17.41
C LYS A 359 -4.09 14.04 18.14
N TYR A 360 -2.83 14.04 18.58
CA TYR A 360 -2.30 15.04 19.50
C TYR A 360 -1.34 16.05 18.83
N VAL A 361 -0.99 15.90 17.56
CA VAL A 361 -0.03 16.77 16.87
C VAL A 361 -0.42 18.26 16.91
N LYS A 362 -1.71 18.57 16.76
CA LYS A 362 -2.21 19.96 16.84
C LYS A 362 -2.12 20.54 18.25
N LYS A 363 -2.21 19.71 19.30
CA LYS A 363 -2.16 20.16 20.70
C LYS A 363 -0.73 20.27 21.23
N VAL A 364 0.10 19.29 20.93
CA VAL A 364 1.49 19.19 21.42
C VAL A 364 2.45 20.01 20.57
N GLY A 365 2.15 20.15 19.27
CA GLY A 365 2.97 20.86 18.30
C GLY A 365 4.02 19.97 17.64
N ILE A 366 4.36 20.33 16.39
CA ILE A 366 5.32 19.58 15.56
C ILE A 366 6.69 19.54 16.23
N ARG A 367 7.14 20.67 16.74
CA ARG A 367 8.47 20.82 17.36
C ARG A 367 8.66 19.86 18.52
N ASN A 368 7.68 19.77 19.42
CA ASN A 368 7.75 18.90 20.60
C ASN A 368 7.75 17.41 20.18
N PHE A 369 6.95 17.02 19.18
CA PHE A 369 7.00 15.66 18.66
C PHE A 369 8.35 15.32 18.02
N ASN A 370 9.01 16.28 17.35
CA ASN A 370 10.35 16.07 16.82
C ASN A 370 11.39 15.95 17.94
N PHE A 371 11.30 16.74 19.03
CA PHE A 371 12.17 16.56 20.22
C PHE A 371 11.98 15.20 20.86
N ILE A 372 10.73 14.79 21.11
CA ILE A 372 10.40 13.47 21.65
C ILE A 372 10.95 12.37 20.73
N GLY A 373 10.70 12.46 19.43
CA GLY A 373 11.14 11.48 18.45
C GLY A 373 12.66 11.36 18.37
N CYS A 374 13.39 12.48 18.29
CA CYS A 374 14.85 12.49 18.29
C CYS A 374 15.41 11.92 19.62
N GLY A 375 14.81 12.29 20.76
CA GLY A 375 15.21 11.78 22.08
C GLY A 375 15.06 10.25 22.16
N LEU A 376 13.93 9.72 21.71
CA LEU A 376 13.68 8.26 21.66
C LEU A 376 14.66 7.55 20.71
N ILE A 377 14.97 8.12 19.54
CA ILE A 377 15.94 7.51 18.60
C ILE A 377 17.36 7.55 19.18
N LEU A 378 17.76 8.62 19.89
CA LEU A 378 19.04 8.67 20.57
C LEU A 378 19.14 7.62 21.68
N LEU A 379 18.09 7.47 22.49
CA LEU A 379 18.00 6.39 23.50
C LEU A 379 18.03 5.00 22.84
N ALA A 380 17.38 4.84 21.68
CA ALA A 380 17.46 3.60 20.91
C ALA A 380 18.90 3.29 20.51
N TRP A 381 19.63 4.25 19.96
CA TRP A 381 21.04 4.05 19.59
C TRP A 381 21.93 3.78 20.80
N ALA A 382 21.68 4.42 21.94
CA ALA A 382 22.35 4.10 23.18
C ALA A 382 22.09 2.64 23.63
N SER A 383 20.84 2.19 23.60
CA SER A 383 20.49 0.79 23.89
C SER A 383 21.16 -0.19 22.93
N LEU A 384 21.10 0.10 21.62
CA LEU A 384 21.69 -0.73 20.57
C LEU A 384 23.22 -0.79 20.63
N TYR A 385 23.88 0.24 21.14
CA TYR A 385 25.33 0.29 21.30
C TYR A 385 25.80 -0.38 22.60
N PHE A 386 25.25 0.03 23.74
CA PHE A 386 25.72 -0.45 25.08
C PHE A 386 25.13 -1.82 25.44
N CYS A 387 23.88 -2.08 25.09
CA CYS A 387 23.18 -3.33 25.40
C CYS A 387 22.93 -4.20 24.15
N GLY A 388 23.49 -3.84 23.00
CA GLY A 388 23.27 -4.48 21.70
C GLY A 388 23.86 -5.89 21.56
N ASN A 389 24.42 -6.46 22.61
CA ASN A 389 24.85 -7.86 22.69
C ASN A 389 23.82 -8.74 23.43
N THR A 390 22.66 -8.20 23.77
CA THR A 390 21.56 -8.93 24.42
C THR A 390 20.28 -8.76 23.62
N TYR A 391 19.41 -9.76 23.58
CA TYR A 391 18.09 -9.66 22.96
C TYR A 391 17.26 -8.52 23.54
N ALA A 392 17.31 -8.33 24.86
CA ALA A 392 16.58 -7.23 25.53
C ALA A 392 17.02 -5.85 25.03
N GLY A 393 18.35 -5.64 24.87
CA GLY A 393 18.88 -4.38 24.32
C GLY A 393 18.50 -4.14 22.86
N ILE A 394 18.52 -5.19 22.03
CA ILE A 394 18.05 -5.11 20.63
C ILE A 394 16.56 -4.78 20.58
N ILE A 395 15.71 -5.52 21.32
CA ILE A 395 14.25 -5.29 21.34
C ILE A 395 13.92 -3.88 21.83
N ALA A 396 14.55 -3.44 22.92
CA ALA A 396 14.36 -2.08 23.46
C ALA A 396 14.76 -1.02 22.40
N GLY A 397 15.92 -1.20 21.76
CA GLY A 397 16.38 -0.31 20.70
C GLY A 397 15.43 -0.24 19.51
N VAL A 398 14.97 -1.40 19.03
CA VAL A 398 14.00 -1.47 17.90
C VAL A 398 12.68 -0.80 18.27
N LEU A 399 12.13 -1.08 19.46
CA LEU A 399 10.89 -0.43 19.94
C LEU A 399 11.03 1.09 20.01
N LEU A 400 12.10 1.58 20.61
CA LEU A 400 12.34 3.01 20.78
C LEU A 400 12.53 3.73 19.45
N ILE A 401 13.25 3.12 18.48
CA ILE A 401 13.49 3.74 17.19
C ILE A 401 12.22 3.78 16.34
N ASP A 402 11.38 2.72 16.39
CA ASP A 402 10.10 2.67 15.68
C ASP A 402 9.13 3.74 16.23
N ILE A 403 8.99 3.86 17.56
CA ILE A 403 8.16 4.87 18.22
C ILE A 403 8.66 6.28 17.87
N GLY A 404 9.96 6.50 18.02
CA GLY A 404 10.59 7.81 17.76
C GLY A 404 10.43 8.23 16.32
N MET A 405 10.59 7.29 15.37
CA MET A 405 10.42 7.58 13.95
C MET A 405 8.98 7.97 13.61
N GLN A 406 7.97 7.32 14.18
CA GLN A 406 6.57 7.68 13.97
C GLN A 406 6.24 9.08 14.52
N CYS A 407 6.84 9.47 15.66
CA CYS A 407 6.70 10.84 16.17
C CYS A 407 7.20 11.88 15.17
N ILE A 408 8.37 11.65 14.55
CA ILE A 408 8.95 12.57 13.57
C ILE A 408 8.19 12.53 12.25
N GLN A 409 7.97 11.34 11.68
CA GLN A 409 7.33 11.20 10.37
C GLN A 409 5.95 11.84 10.35
N LEU A 410 5.06 11.42 11.26
CA LEU A 410 3.67 11.85 11.21
C LEU A 410 3.46 13.31 11.57
N SER A 411 4.23 13.83 12.54
CA SER A 411 4.13 15.27 12.89
C SER A 411 4.52 16.13 11.70
N ASN A 412 5.61 15.82 11.00
CA ASN A 412 6.04 16.56 9.82
C ASN A 412 5.07 16.32 8.63
N GLN A 413 4.66 15.09 8.37
CA GLN A 413 3.76 14.77 7.25
C GLN A 413 2.37 15.38 7.41
N THR A 414 1.82 15.43 8.60
CA THR A 414 0.52 16.08 8.84
C THR A 414 0.61 17.56 8.56
N SER A 415 1.71 18.20 8.96
CA SER A 415 1.90 19.65 8.86
C SER A 415 2.14 20.14 7.44
N ILE A 416 2.74 19.31 6.57
CA ILE A 416 2.89 19.70 5.16
C ILE A 416 1.55 19.83 4.43
N PHE A 417 0.51 19.10 4.85
CA PHE A 417 -0.82 19.20 4.24
C PHE A 417 -1.51 20.54 4.57
N ASP A 418 -1.16 21.16 5.69
CA ASP A 418 -1.68 22.46 6.08
C ASP A 418 -0.97 23.61 5.32
N ILE A 419 0.22 23.39 4.74
CA ILE A 419 0.98 24.39 3.98
C ILE A 419 0.27 24.74 2.66
N CYS A 420 -0.19 23.77 1.91
CA CYS A 420 -0.88 23.97 0.63
C CYS A 420 -1.97 22.92 0.41
N PRO A 421 -3.16 23.11 0.98
CA PRO A 421 -4.28 22.14 0.88
C PRO A 421 -4.71 21.84 -0.56
N SER A 422 -4.62 22.83 -1.46
CA SER A 422 -4.95 22.69 -2.89
C SER A 422 -3.97 21.82 -3.68
N ALA A 423 -2.76 21.60 -3.16
CA ALA A 423 -1.70 20.81 -3.79
C ALA A 423 -1.24 19.63 -2.93
N SER A 424 -2.09 19.12 -2.03
CA SER A 424 -1.76 18.09 -1.04
C SER A 424 -1.03 16.87 -1.63
N ASN A 425 -1.44 16.38 -2.81
CA ASN A 425 -0.77 15.25 -3.46
C ASN A 425 0.67 15.60 -3.86
N ARG A 426 0.90 16.79 -4.42
CA ARG A 426 2.22 17.25 -4.85
C ARG A 426 3.15 17.49 -3.66
N VAL A 427 2.62 18.11 -2.61
CA VAL A 427 3.37 18.34 -1.36
C VAL A 427 3.77 16.99 -0.72
N ASN A 428 2.86 16.01 -0.69
CA ASN A 428 3.17 14.66 -0.20
C ASN A 428 4.21 13.95 -1.07
N THR A 429 4.14 14.11 -2.40
CA THR A 429 5.16 13.56 -3.32
C THR A 429 6.55 14.10 -2.98
N ILE A 430 6.70 15.42 -2.78
CA ILE A 430 7.97 16.04 -2.41
C ILE A 430 8.46 15.51 -1.06
N PHE A 431 7.58 15.49 -0.05
CA PHE A 431 7.90 14.98 1.28
C PHE A 431 8.39 13.53 1.24
N MET A 432 7.61 12.64 0.64
CA MET A 432 7.94 11.22 0.59
C MET A 432 9.17 10.92 -0.27
N THR A 433 9.39 11.66 -1.37
CA THR A 433 10.62 11.55 -2.17
C THR A 433 11.84 11.92 -1.33
N THR A 434 11.82 13.06 -0.64
CA THR A 434 12.91 13.51 0.23
C THR A 434 13.13 12.54 1.39
N TYR A 435 12.04 12.00 1.96
CA TYR A 435 12.05 11.03 3.03
C TYR A 435 12.78 9.73 2.62
N PHE A 436 12.43 9.14 1.49
CA PHE A 436 13.09 7.93 0.99
C PHE A 436 14.50 8.18 0.45
N THR A 437 14.78 9.36 -0.07
CA THR A 437 16.15 9.77 -0.42
C THR A 437 17.03 9.80 0.83
N GLY A 438 16.55 10.39 1.93
CA GLY A 438 17.24 10.36 3.22
C GLY A 438 17.44 8.95 3.75
N GLY A 439 16.42 8.10 3.62
CA GLY A 439 16.50 6.67 3.96
C GLY A 439 17.58 5.93 3.17
N SER A 440 17.64 6.16 1.86
CA SER A 440 18.65 5.56 0.98
C SER A 440 20.08 5.97 1.36
N LEU A 441 20.27 7.27 1.63
CA LEU A 441 21.56 7.80 2.08
C LEU A 441 21.97 7.20 3.43
N GLY A 442 21.03 7.08 4.40
CA GLY A 442 21.28 6.44 5.68
C GLY A 442 21.68 4.97 5.55
N THR A 443 20.99 4.21 4.70
CA THR A 443 21.32 2.81 4.40
C THR A 443 22.71 2.68 3.77
N PHE A 444 23.05 3.55 2.81
CA PHE A 444 24.37 3.56 2.19
C PHE A 444 25.49 3.86 3.19
N LEU A 445 25.31 4.92 3.98
CA LEU A 445 26.26 5.32 5.02
C LEU A 445 26.46 4.22 6.08
N ALA A 446 25.37 3.59 6.50
CA ALA A 446 25.41 2.49 7.46
C ALA A 446 26.20 1.29 6.92
N GLY A 447 25.96 0.88 5.67
CA GLY A 447 26.71 -0.19 5.03
C GLY A 447 28.21 0.14 4.88
N SER A 448 28.55 1.39 4.56
CA SER A 448 29.93 1.86 4.50
C SER A 448 30.59 1.85 5.87
N CYS A 449 29.92 2.37 6.90
CA CYS A 449 30.43 2.38 8.27
C CYS A 449 30.55 0.97 8.87
N TRP A 450 29.66 0.06 8.49
CA TRP A 450 29.74 -1.35 8.87
C TRP A 450 31.03 -2.00 8.43
N GLN A 451 31.48 -1.76 7.22
CA GLN A 451 32.72 -2.34 6.69
C GLN A 451 33.96 -1.95 7.50
N THR A 452 33.99 -0.72 8.01
CA THR A 452 35.17 -0.17 8.68
C THR A 452 35.16 -0.37 10.19
N TRP A 453 33.97 -0.16 10.81
CA TRP A 453 33.82 -0.13 12.26
C TRP A 453 32.74 -1.08 12.79
N GLY A 454 32.19 -1.97 11.92
CA GLY A 454 31.13 -2.90 12.29
C GLY A 454 29.89 -2.20 12.88
N TRP A 455 29.29 -2.82 13.88
CA TRP A 455 28.08 -2.28 14.52
C TRP A 455 28.29 -0.92 15.20
N ALA A 456 29.49 -0.68 15.73
CA ALA A 456 29.82 0.62 16.33
C ALA A 456 29.74 1.77 15.30
N GLY A 457 30.19 1.51 14.07
CA GLY A 457 30.07 2.47 12.98
C GLY A 457 28.62 2.77 12.60
N VAL A 458 27.77 1.74 12.56
CA VAL A 458 26.33 1.91 12.29
C VAL A 458 25.67 2.73 13.39
N ALA A 459 25.96 2.44 14.65
CA ALA A 459 25.43 3.19 15.79
C ALA A 459 25.93 4.65 15.77
N GLY A 460 27.18 4.86 15.39
CA GLY A 460 27.77 6.20 15.24
C GLY A 460 27.06 7.02 14.17
N ILE A 461 26.92 6.49 12.95
CA ILE A 461 26.25 7.23 11.88
C ILE A 461 24.76 7.44 12.15
N GLY A 462 24.07 6.46 12.75
CA GLY A 462 22.66 6.61 13.14
C GLY A 462 22.48 7.70 14.19
N THR A 463 23.38 7.79 15.16
CA THR A 463 23.40 8.87 16.17
C THR A 463 23.67 10.23 15.52
N VAL A 464 24.65 10.34 14.62
CA VAL A 464 24.95 11.59 13.89
C VAL A 464 23.76 12.08 13.08
N LEU A 465 23.10 11.18 12.32
CA LEU A 465 21.90 11.55 11.55
C LEU A 465 20.78 12.03 12.47
N THR A 466 20.59 11.39 13.62
CA THR A 466 19.57 11.80 14.59
C THR A 466 19.90 13.18 15.19
N LEU A 467 21.17 13.44 15.52
CA LEU A 467 21.62 14.73 16.02
C LEU A 467 21.46 15.84 14.97
N LEU A 468 21.69 15.55 13.69
CA LEU A 468 21.42 16.50 12.60
C LEU A 468 19.93 16.84 12.50
N SER A 469 19.04 15.84 12.60
CA SER A 469 17.59 16.08 12.65
C SER A 469 17.17 16.91 13.87
N LEU A 470 17.79 16.63 15.02
CA LEU A 470 17.59 17.40 16.26
C LEU A 470 18.06 18.84 16.11
N LEU A 471 19.23 19.05 15.50
CA LEU A 471 19.79 20.39 15.26
C LEU A 471 18.85 21.21 14.39
N ILE A 472 18.32 20.64 13.30
CA ILE A 472 17.30 21.30 12.46
C ILE A 472 16.09 21.68 13.31
N THR A 473 15.66 20.82 14.23
CA THR A 473 14.52 21.10 15.14
C THR A 473 14.80 22.24 16.10
N ILE A 474 16.04 22.36 16.59
CA ILE A 474 16.47 23.45 17.49
C ILE A 474 16.53 24.78 16.73
N CYS A 475 17.18 24.79 15.56
CA CYS A 475 17.43 26.00 14.78
C CYS A 475 16.17 26.57 14.12
N HIS A 476 15.19 25.71 13.80
CA HIS A 476 13.96 26.17 13.15
C HIS A 476 12.88 26.47 14.19
N LYS A 477 12.63 27.77 14.39
CA LYS A 477 11.45 28.23 15.14
C LYS A 477 10.23 28.08 14.23
N GLU A 478 9.33 27.17 14.56
CA GLU A 478 8.08 27.01 13.84
C GLU A 478 7.25 28.30 14.00
N GLN A 479 6.94 28.94 12.89
CA GLN A 479 5.92 29.99 12.90
C GLN A 479 4.59 29.30 13.22
N GLN A 480 4.01 29.60 14.37
CA GLN A 480 2.63 29.27 14.65
C GLN A 480 1.78 29.95 13.57
N HIS A 481 1.36 29.23 12.55
CA HIS A 481 0.34 29.73 11.65
C HIS A 481 -0.89 29.99 12.49
N ALA A 482 -1.25 31.26 12.61
CA ALA A 482 -2.54 31.66 13.14
C ALA A 482 -3.64 30.87 12.37
N PRO A 483 -4.67 30.39 13.05
CA PRO A 483 -5.77 29.74 12.35
C PRO A 483 -6.30 30.72 11.31
N PHE A 484 -6.39 30.25 10.06
CA PHE A 484 -7.04 31.02 9.00
C PHE A 484 -8.45 31.40 9.47
N PRO A 485 -8.87 32.67 9.26
CA PRO A 485 -10.18 33.17 9.63
C PRO A 485 -11.29 32.41 8.92
#